data_6c85c1cb14564443862ae2933c6853a2
#
_entry.id   6c85c1cb14564443862ae2933c6853a2
#
_cell.length_a   1.000
_cell.length_b   1.000
_cell.length_c   1.000
_cell.angle_alpha   90.00
_cell.angle_beta   90.00
_cell.angle_gamma   90.00
#
_symmetry.space_group_name_H-M   'P 1'
#
loop_
_entity.id
_entity.type
_entity.pdbx_description
1 polymer ?
#
loop_
_entity_poly.entity_id
_entity_poly.type
_entity_poly.pdbx_seq_one_letter_code
_entity_poly.pdbx_strand_id
1 'polypeptide(L)'
;MSVSARIILSVLRAVKKAGLRKGRGTDVEAEIRKARACSRRHPYREPRGGKASYLTLHAGKYPCLLMKREKNRLTDKAILYLHGGGDRDVWKPEVSFARRYGERAGMDVFYPLYPPFTEASPEEAADLVFRVYRGIVKRYGAGAVSVIGGSYGGLLGLQLLSRINGHNAAGERDPVPMPALMILNSPFAYPKTEEKWALAERLEAEDPILPVGAFRYMLEMTRKAAPDTPDSLLYPADMDFRGAPETWVFYADEACSAVAEAIRQSYARDGVPDRLHMHIEPGMMHCCASAPCSGKADGILTGR
;
A
#
# COMPACT_ATOMS: atom_id res chain seq x y z
N MET A 1 9.39 18.21 10.37
CA MET A 1 8.64 18.59 9.15
C MET A 1 9.37 19.67 8.38
N SER A 2 9.58 19.51 7.05
CA SER A 2 10.20 20.53 6.21
C SER A 2 9.28 21.75 6.02
N VAL A 3 9.85 22.92 5.71
CA VAL A 3 9.07 24.14 5.41
C VAL A 3 8.09 23.90 4.25
N SER A 4 8.54 23.20 3.22
CA SER A 4 7.73 22.86 2.04
C SER A 4 6.51 21.99 2.40
N ALA A 5 6.67 21.02 3.30
CA ALA A 5 5.57 20.18 3.76
C ALA A 5 4.54 21.01 4.56
N ARG A 6 4.99 21.95 5.38
CA ARG A 6 4.07 22.86 6.12
C ARG A 6 3.25 23.71 5.18
N ILE A 7 3.87 24.29 4.15
CA ILE A 7 3.17 25.12 3.16
C ILE A 7 2.12 24.29 2.41
N ILE A 8 2.49 23.11 1.91
CA ILE A 8 1.57 22.21 1.19
C ILE A 8 0.38 21.86 2.08
N LEU A 9 0.62 21.46 3.32
CA LEU A 9 -0.44 21.12 4.28
C LEU A 9 -1.37 22.29 4.57
N SER A 10 -0.81 23.48 4.79
CA SER A 10 -1.61 24.69 5.04
C SER A 10 -2.52 25.02 3.87
N VAL A 11 -2.01 24.90 2.65
CA VAL A 11 -2.81 25.11 1.41
C VAL A 11 -3.90 24.05 1.29
N LEU A 12 -3.60 22.76 1.50
CA LEU A 12 -4.58 21.68 1.40
C LEU A 12 -5.69 21.82 2.46
N ARG A 13 -5.33 22.18 3.71
CA ARG A 13 -6.30 22.45 4.77
C ARG A 13 -7.17 23.67 4.48
N ALA A 14 -6.59 24.74 3.95
CA ALA A 14 -7.33 25.92 3.53
C ALA A 14 -8.32 25.61 2.40
N VAL A 15 -7.91 24.82 1.41
CA VAL A 15 -8.75 24.36 0.29
C VAL A 15 -9.90 23.48 0.79
N LYS A 16 -9.64 22.56 1.75
CA LYS A 16 -10.69 21.74 2.40
C LYS A 16 -11.67 22.63 3.18
N LYS A 17 -11.17 23.55 4.01
CA LYS A 17 -11.97 24.46 4.83
C LYS A 17 -12.81 25.42 3.98
N ALA A 18 -12.30 25.86 2.85
CA ALA A 18 -13.04 26.73 1.91
C ALA A 18 -14.12 25.98 1.10
N GLY A 19 -14.31 24.67 1.30
CA GLY A 19 -15.25 23.86 0.53
C GLY A 19 -14.91 23.74 -0.97
N LEU A 20 -13.73 24.24 -1.38
CA LEU A 20 -13.24 24.18 -2.77
C LEU A 20 -12.88 22.73 -3.18
N ARG A 21 -12.53 21.88 -2.23
CA ARG A 21 -12.70 20.42 -2.33
C ARG A 21 -14.09 20.11 -1.75
N LYS A 22 -15.11 20.12 -2.56
CA LYS A 22 -16.36 19.42 -2.21
C LYS A 22 -15.94 18.03 -1.74
N GLY A 23 -16.25 17.71 -0.47
CA GLY A 23 -15.78 16.49 0.13
C GLY A 23 -16.00 15.35 -0.85
N ARG A 24 -14.97 14.57 -1.17
CA ARG A 24 -15.14 13.26 -1.76
C ARG A 24 -16.03 12.51 -0.76
N GLY A 25 -17.32 12.47 -0.94
CA GLY A 25 -18.15 11.85 0.09
C GLY A 25 -19.63 12.09 0.03
N THR A 26 -20.10 13.09 -0.70
CA THR A 26 -21.57 13.29 -0.88
C THR A 26 -22.15 12.36 -1.94
N ASP A 27 -21.34 11.90 -2.91
CA ASP A 27 -21.75 10.89 -3.90
C ASP A 27 -20.56 10.00 -4.25
N VAL A 28 -20.32 8.98 -3.41
CA VAL A 28 -19.22 8.02 -3.59
C VAL A 28 -19.39 7.24 -4.90
N GLU A 29 -20.62 6.95 -5.32
CA GLU A 29 -20.88 6.28 -6.60
C GLU A 29 -20.43 7.14 -7.79
N ALA A 30 -20.70 8.45 -7.75
CA ALA A 30 -20.22 9.36 -8.78
C ALA A 30 -18.69 9.39 -8.84
N GLU A 31 -18.00 9.38 -7.71
CA GLU A 31 -16.53 9.34 -7.68
C GLU A 31 -15.99 8.01 -8.22
N ILE A 32 -16.60 6.87 -7.89
CA ILE A 32 -16.23 5.57 -8.46
C ILE A 32 -16.48 5.55 -9.98
N ARG A 33 -17.63 6.06 -10.45
CA ARG A 33 -17.90 6.18 -11.89
C ARG A 33 -16.84 7.04 -12.59
N LYS A 34 -16.43 8.17 -12.00
CA LYS A 34 -15.37 9.02 -12.54
C LYS A 34 -14.01 8.30 -12.56
N ALA A 35 -13.66 7.58 -11.50
CA ALA A 35 -12.42 6.81 -11.41
C ALA A 35 -12.37 5.76 -12.52
N ARG A 36 -13.43 4.95 -12.68
CA ARG A 36 -13.57 3.97 -13.77
C ARG A 36 -13.47 4.61 -15.17
N ALA A 37 -14.14 5.75 -15.38
CA ALA A 37 -14.07 6.46 -16.65
C ALA A 37 -12.66 7.00 -16.91
N CYS A 38 -11.95 7.45 -15.88
CA CYS A 38 -10.56 7.92 -15.98
C CYS A 38 -9.62 6.77 -16.35
N SER A 39 -9.70 5.62 -15.68
CA SER A 39 -8.90 4.44 -15.98
C SER A 39 -9.08 3.98 -17.43
N ARG A 40 -10.34 3.92 -17.92
CA ARG A 40 -10.63 3.54 -19.31
C ARG A 40 -10.08 4.52 -20.35
N ARG A 41 -10.05 5.83 -20.03
CA ARG A 41 -9.51 6.88 -20.92
C ARG A 41 -7.98 6.91 -20.93
N HIS A 42 -7.37 6.45 -19.85
CA HIS A 42 -5.93 6.48 -19.66
C HIS A 42 -5.40 5.07 -19.35
N PRO A 43 -5.48 4.12 -20.32
CA PRO A 43 -4.97 2.77 -20.12
C PRO A 43 -3.47 2.82 -19.83
N TYR A 44 -3.01 1.82 -19.10
CA TYR A 44 -1.59 1.66 -18.83
C TYR A 44 -0.77 1.70 -20.13
N ARG A 45 0.28 2.50 -20.10
CA ARG A 45 1.33 2.51 -21.13
C ARG A 45 2.68 2.42 -20.44
N GLU A 46 3.52 1.52 -20.94
CA GLU A 46 4.88 1.40 -20.44
C GLU A 46 5.59 2.75 -20.51
N PRO A 47 6.23 3.22 -19.43
CA PRO A 47 6.99 4.45 -19.45
C PRO A 47 8.14 4.35 -20.45
N ARG A 48 8.43 5.43 -21.17
CA ARG A 48 9.53 5.52 -22.12
C ARG A 48 10.56 6.55 -21.67
N GLY A 49 11.84 6.20 -21.80
CA GLY A 49 12.94 7.08 -21.47
C GLY A 49 13.21 7.19 -19.96
N GLY A 50 14.32 7.86 -19.61
CA GLY A 50 14.77 8.02 -18.22
C GLY A 50 16.03 7.20 -17.91
N LYS A 51 16.36 7.13 -16.60
CA LYS A 51 17.57 6.44 -16.10
C LYS A 51 17.33 4.94 -15.80
N ALA A 52 16.11 4.45 -15.95
CA ALA A 52 15.75 3.06 -15.76
C ALA A 52 15.32 2.43 -17.07
N SER A 53 15.63 1.17 -17.27
CA SER A 53 15.06 0.33 -18.31
C SER A 53 13.75 -0.25 -17.80
N TYR A 54 12.72 -0.14 -18.61
CA TYR A 54 11.37 -0.61 -18.26
C TYR A 54 11.04 -1.86 -19.07
N LEU A 55 10.42 -2.84 -18.42
CA LEU A 55 9.94 -4.05 -19.04
C LEU A 55 8.58 -4.43 -18.45
N THR A 56 7.59 -4.62 -19.29
CA THR A 56 6.30 -5.13 -18.84
C THR A 56 6.30 -6.65 -18.81
N LEU A 57 6.21 -7.21 -17.61
CA LEU A 57 6.00 -8.62 -17.35
C LEU A 57 4.50 -8.89 -17.19
N HIS A 58 4.09 -10.15 -17.21
CA HIS A 58 2.69 -10.53 -17.00
C HIS A 58 2.56 -11.59 -15.89
N ALA A 59 1.65 -11.36 -14.96
CA ALA A 59 1.22 -12.30 -13.94
C ALA A 59 -0.23 -12.72 -14.24
N GLY A 60 -0.38 -13.71 -15.11
CA GLY A 60 -1.67 -14.04 -15.75
C GLY A 60 -2.09 -12.91 -16.70
N LYS A 61 -3.33 -12.41 -16.55
CA LYS A 61 -3.86 -11.30 -17.38
C LYS A 61 -3.36 -9.92 -16.97
N TYR A 62 -2.70 -9.80 -15.81
CA TYR A 62 -2.29 -8.51 -15.26
C TYR A 62 -0.82 -8.19 -15.56
N PRO A 63 -0.53 -6.97 -16.00
CA PRO A 63 0.84 -6.54 -16.22
C PRO A 63 1.53 -6.23 -14.88
N CYS A 64 2.85 -6.41 -14.87
CA CYS A 64 3.75 -5.99 -13.80
C CYS A 64 4.92 -5.24 -14.42
N LEU A 65 5.07 -3.96 -14.09
CA LEU A 65 6.17 -3.16 -14.58
C LEU A 65 7.44 -3.48 -13.81
N LEU A 66 8.46 -3.98 -14.50
CA LEU A 66 9.81 -4.13 -13.97
C LEU A 66 10.63 -2.90 -14.35
N MET A 67 11.14 -2.21 -13.35
CA MET A 67 12.10 -1.11 -13.48
C MET A 67 13.49 -1.67 -13.20
N LYS A 68 14.23 -2.01 -14.25
CA LYS A 68 15.55 -2.61 -14.16
C LYS A 68 16.64 -1.57 -13.86
N ARG A 69 17.55 -1.94 -13.01
CA ARG A 69 18.79 -1.19 -12.74
C ARG A 69 19.94 -1.76 -13.55
N GLU A 70 20.17 -1.24 -14.74
CA GLU A 70 21.25 -1.68 -15.61
C GLU A 70 22.60 -1.04 -15.23
N LYS A 71 22.54 0.23 -14.79
CA LYS A 71 23.71 0.97 -14.31
C LYS A 71 23.62 1.18 -12.80
N ASN A 72 24.75 1.04 -12.11
CA ASN A 72 24.86 1.22 -10.65
C ASN A 72 23.94 0.26 -9.87
N ARG A 73 23.82 -0.98 -10.31
CA ARG A 73 23.19 -2.04 -9.52
C ARG A 73 24.10 -2.35 -8.34
N LEU A 74 23.59 -2.05 -7.14
CA LEU A 74 24.37 -2.19 -5.90
C LEU A 74 24.17 -3.58 -5.24
N THR A 75 23.10 -4.29 -5.63
CA THR A 75 22.71 -5.53 -4.97
C THR A 75 21.84 -6.40 -5.89
N ASP A 76 21.89 -7.71 -5.66
CA ASP A 76 21.00 -8.69 -6.29
C ASP A 76 19.65 -8.82 -5.55
N LYS A 77 19.22 -7.78 -4.86
CA LYS A 77 17.93 -7.67 -4.18
C LYS A 77 16.90 -6.96 -5.06
N ALA A 78 15.64 -7.12 -4.70
CA ALA A 78 14.53 -6.51 -5.41
C ALA A 78 13.54 -5.85 -4.43
N ILE A 79 12.81 -4.88 -4.95
CA ILE A 79 11.68 -4.24 -4.28
C ILE A 79 10.39 -4.69 -4.99
N LEU A 80 9.43 -5.20 -4.22
CA LEU A 80 8.04 -5.27 -4.62
C LEU A 80 7.36 -3.98 -4.14
N TYR A 81 7.01 -3.10 -5.07
CA TYR A 81 6.35 -1.84 -4.76
C TYR A 81 4.85 -1.93 -5.02
N LEU A 82 4.06 -1.78 -3.96
CA LEU A 82 2.61 -1.84 -3.97
C LEU A 82 2.04 -0.42 -3.90
N HIS A 83 1.41 0.02 -5.00
CA HIS A 83 0.93 1.39 -5.14
C HIS A 83 -0.36 1.68 -4.36
N GLY A 84 -0.59 2.95 -4.06
CA GLY A 84 -1.84 3.42 -3.49
C GLY A 84 -2.94 3.64 -4.53
N GLY A 85 -4.05 4.26 -4.10
CA GLY A 85 -5.14 4.61 -5.00
C GLY A 85 -5.89 3.40 -5.55
N GLY A 86 -6.38 2.54 -4.66
CA GLY A 86 -7.12 1.32 -5.01
C GLY A 86 -8.36 1.52 -5.90
N ASP A 87 -8.73 2.77 -6.17
CA ASP A 87 -9.83 3.18 -7.06
C ASP A 87 -9.42 3.37 -8.53
N ARG A 88 -8.11 3.25 -8.84
CA ARG A 88 -7.54 3.51 -10.18
C ARG A 88 -6.33 2.65 -10.47
N ASP A 89 -6.03 2.45 -11.77
CA ASP A 89 -4.93 1.58 -12.20
C ASP A 89 -3.54 2.14 -11.86
N VAL A 90 -3.08 3.13 -12.58
CA VAL A 90 -1.71 3.64 -12.45
C VAL A 90 -1.72 5.15 -12.25
N TRP A 91 -1.06 5.56 -11.19
CA TRP A 91 -0.83 6.97 -10.93
C TRP A 91 0.64 7.31 -11.20
N LYS A 92 0.90 8.18 -12.19
CA LYS A 92 2.26 8.56 -12.61
C LYS A 92 3.21 8.96 -11.47
N PRO A 93 2.78 9.74 -10.45
CA PRO A 93 3.63 10.04 -9.31
C PRO A 93 4.10 8.80 -8.56
N GLU A 94 3.26 7.76 -8.38
CA GLU A 94 3.62 6.51 -7.71
C GLU A 94 4.71 5.75 -8.46
N VAL A 95 4.64 5.69 -9.79
CA VAL A 95 5.71 5.12 -10.63
C VAL A 95 7.02 5.85 -10.40
N SER A 96 6.98 7.18 -10.26
CA SER A 96 8.17 7.99 -9.97
C SER A 96 8.72 7.73 -8.56
N PHE A 97 7.86 7.48 -7.57
CA PHE A 97 8.28 7.09 -6.23
C PHE A 97 8.94 5.71 -6.23
N ALA A 98 8.29 4.72 -6.85
CA ALA A 98 8.84 3.38 -7.00
C ALA A 98 10.24 3.40 -7.66
N ARG A 99 10.37 4.14 -8.76
CA ARG A 99 11.65 4.32 -9.45
C ARG A 99 12.72 4.93 -8.53
N ARG A 100 12.37 5.97 -7.77
CA ARG A 100 13.30 6.64 -6.86
C ARG A 100 13.81 5.71 -5.76
N TYR A 101 12.93 4.87 -5.18
CA TYR A 101 13.37 3.86 -4.21
C TYR A 101 14.36 2.88 -4.83
N GLY A 102 14.08 2.35 -6.01
CA GLY A 102 15.00 1.48 -6.74
C GLY A 102 16.35 2.17 -7.03
N GLU A 103 16.33 3.44 -7.45
CA GLU A 103 17.55 4.22 -7.73
C GLU A 103 18.43 4.39 -6.49
N ARG A 104 17.83 4.71 -5.35
CA ARG A 104 18.56 4.95 -4.11
C ARG A 104 19.08 3.67 -3.47
N ALA A 105 18.28 2.61 -3.52
CA ALA A 105 18.66 1.30 -2.97
C ALA A 105 19.55 0.48 -3.92
N GLY A 106 19.66 0.87 -5.19
CA GLY A 106 20.39 0.11 -6.21
C GLY A 106 19.71 -1.24 -6.53
N MET A 107 18.39 -1.33 -6.37
CA MET A 107 17.59 -2.54 -6.52
C MET A 107 16.68 -2.46 -7.74
N ASP A 108 16.37 -3.61 -8.34
CA ASP A 108 15.28 -3.72 -9.30
C ASP A 108 13.93 -3.54 -8.59
N VAL A 109 12.96 -2.92 -9.28
CA VAL A 109 11.62 -2.68 -8.71
C VAL A 109 10.57 -3.36 -9.55
N PHE A 110 9.74 -4.17 -8.91
CA PHE A 110 8.54 -4.78 -9.47
C PHE A 110 7.32 -3.99 -9.01
N TYR A 111 6.54 -3.51 -9.95
CA TYR A 111 5.36 -2.68 -9.73
C TYR A 111 4.15 -3.37 -10.38
N PRO A 112 3.43 -4.25 -9.66
CA PRO A 112 2.27 -4.93 -10.19
C PRO A 112 1.12 -3.95 -10.40
N LEU A 113 0.42 -4.12 -11.53
CA LEU A 113 -0.74 -3.33 -11.92
C LEU A 113 -2.00 -4.13 -11.57
N TYR A 114 -2.31 -4.18 -10.28
CA TYR A 114 -3.51 -4.86 -9.81
C TYR A 114 -4.76 -4.05 -10.15
N PRO A 115 -5.88 -4.75 -10.38
CA PRO A 115 -7.13 -4.08 -10.72
C PRO A 115 -7.61 -3.22 -9.55
N PRO A 116 -8.29 -2.09 -9.83
CA PRO A 116 -8.95 -1.32 -8.80
C PRO A 116 -10.03 -2.16 -8.07
N PHE A 117 -10.25 -1.86 -6.79
CA PHE A 117 -11.32 -2.52 -6.02
C PHE A 117 -12.72 -2.35 -6.64
N THR A 118 -12.87 -1.38 -7.56
CA THR A 118 -14.10 -1.15 -8.33
C THR A 118 -14.31 -2.16 -9.47
N GLU A 119 -13.28 -2.94 -9.83
CA GLU A 119 -13.28 -3.84 -11.00
C GLU A 119 -12.96 -5.29 -10.64
N ALA A 120 -12.39 -5.54 -9.46
CA ALA A 120 -12.05 -6.87 -8.98
C ALA A 120 -12.27 -7.02 -7.47
N SER A 121 -12.36 -8.25 -6.99
CA SER A 121 -12.45 -8.52 -5.57
C SER A 121 -11.11 -8.25 -4.84
N PRO A 122 -11.14 -7.99 -3.53
CA PRO A 122 -9.91 -7.91 -2.72
C PRO A 122 -9.04 -9.16 -2.83
N GLU A 123 -9.67 -10.32 -2.93
CA GLU A 123 -8.99 -11.60 -3.08
C GLU A 123 -8.21 -11.69 -4.39
N GLU A 124 -8.79 -11.23 -5.51
CA GLU A 124 -8.12 -11.23 -6.81
C GLU A 124 -6.86 -10.34 -6.80
N ALA A 125 -6.93 -9.18 -6.16
CA ALA A 125 -5.77 -8.29 -6.00
C ALA A 125 -4.70 -8.91 -5.09
N ALA A 126 -5.09 -9.50 -3.95
CA ALA A 126 -4.20 -10.18 -3.03
C ALA A 126 -3.51 -11.39 -3.68
N ASP A 127 -4.25 -12.19 -4.46
CA ASP A 127 -3.71 -13.32 -5.22
C ASP A 127 -2.70 -12.89 -6.27
N LEU A 128 -2.97 -11.79 -6.97
CA LEU A 128 -2.02 -11.24 -7.93
C LEU A 128 -0.72 -10.84 -7.24
N VAL A 129 -0.79 -10.10 -6.13
CA VAL A 129 0.39 -9.68 -5.37
C VAL A 129 1.18 -10.88 -4.88
N PHE A 130 0.50 -11.91 -4.35
CA PHE A 130 1.14 -13.14 -3.90
C PHE A 130 1.85 -13.89 -5.05
N ARG A 131 1.21 -14.03 -6.22
CA ARG A 131 1.82 -14.65 -7.41
C ARG A 131 3.06 -13.88 -7.88
N VAL A 132 2.97 -12.55 -7.94
CA VAL A 132 4.12 -11.70 -8.31
C VAL A 132 5.25 -11.87 -7.31
N TYR A 133 4.94 -11.82 -6.01
CA TYR A 133 5.93 -12.02 -4.94
C TYR A 133 6.64 -13.36 -5.06
N ARG A 134 5.91 -14.47 -5.23
CA ARG A 134 6.51 -15.81 -5.47
C ARG A 134 7.46 -15.83 -6.66
N GLY A 135 7.06 -15.18 -7.76
CA GLY A 135 7.90 -15.07 -8.96
C GLY A 135 9.21 -14.31 -8.69
N ILE A 136 9.15 -13.24 -7.89
CA ILE A 136 10.33 -12.45 -7.49
C ILE A 136 11.22 -13.29 -6.57
N VAL A 137 10.67 -13.95 -5.55
CA VAL A 137 11.42 -14.82 -4.64
C VAL A 137 12.13 -15.95 -5.40
N LYS A 138 11.44 -16.58 -6.36
CA LYS A 138 12.05 -17.62 -7.20
C LYS A 138 13.25 -17.10 -8.00
N ARG A 139 13.23 -15.83 -8.40
CA ARG A 139 14.29 -15.22 -9.21
C ARG A 139 15.44 -14.68 -8.37
N TYR A 140 15.16 -14.04 -7.21
CA TYR A 140 16.16 -13.32 -6.40
C TYR A 140 16.58 -14.09 -5.16
N GLY A 141 15.81 -15.08 -4.75
CA GLY A 141 16.05 -15.89 -3.56
C GLY A 141 15.32 -15.40 -2.31
N ALA A 142 15.30 -16.28 -1.31
CA ALA A 142 14.79 -15.96 0.03
C ALA A 142 15.62 -14.85 0.68
N GLY A 143 14.96 -13.91 1.36
CA GLY A 143 15.64 -12.79 2.02
C GLY A 143 16.16 -11.69 1.09
N ALA A 144 15.89 -11.77 -0.22
CA ALA A 144 16.32 -10.77 -1.21
C ALA A 144 15.23 -9.78 -1.62
N VAL A 145 14.00 -9.94 -1.13
CA VAL A 145 12.84 -9.13 -1.54
C VAL A 145 12.36 -8.26 -0.40
N SER A 146 12.42 -6.95 -0.59
CA SER A 146 11.76 -5.97 0.28
C SER A 146 10.40 -5.57 -0.29
N VAL A 147 9.41 -5.32 0.56
CA VAL A 147 8.08 -4.85 0.16
C VAL A 147 7.89 -3.41 0.61
N ILE A 148 7.46 -2.54 -0.30
CA ILE A 148 7.07 -1.16 0.01
C ILE A 148 5.61 -0.99 -0.42
N GLY A 149 4.75 -0.54 0.49
CA GLY A 149 3.34 -0.33 0.20
C GLY A 149 2.82 1.00 0.72
N GLY A 150 2.02 1.71 -0.10
CA GLY A 150 1.37 2.95 0.29
C GLY A 150 -0.15 2.81 0.25
N SER A 151 -0.88 3.31 1.28
CA SER A 151 -2.35 3.30 1.31
C SER A 151 -2.93 1.92 1.02
N TYR A 152 -3.70 1.74 -0.07
CA TYR A 152 -4.22 0.45 -0.49
C TYR A 152 -3.10 -0.59 -0.72
N GLY A 153 -1.96 -0.19 -1.29
CA GLY A 153 -0.78 -1.05 -1.41
C GLY A 153 -0.21 -1.47 -0.05
N GLY A 154 -0.40 -0.66 0.98
CA GLY A 154 -0.07 -1.02 2.37
C GLY A 154 -0.97 -2.13 2.90
N LEU A 155 -2.28 -2.10 2.61
CA LEU A 155 -3.20 -3.20 2.90
C LEU A 155 -2.77 -4.49 2.20
N LEU A 156 -2.47 -4.41 0.90
CA LEU A 156 -1.99 -5.56 0.13
C LEU A 156 -0.67 -6.13 0.68
N GLY A 157 0.18 -5.27 1.25
CA GLY A 157 1.39 -5.70 1.97
C GLY A 157 1.07 -6.50 3.24
N LEU A 158 0.13 -6.04 4.07
CA LEU A 158 -0.34 -6.78 5.25
C LEU A 158 -1.00 -8.10 4.85
N GLN A 159 -1.86 -8.08 3.84
CA GLN A 159 -2.51 -9.28 3.29
C GLN A 159 -1.48 -10.29 2.75
N LEU A 160 -0.37 -9.82 2.16
CA LEU A 160 0.69 -10.69 1.65
C LEU A 160 1.30 -11.56 2.76
N LEU A 161 1.56 -11.00 3.96
CA LEU A 161 2.08 -11.78 5.10
C LEU A 161 1.09 -12.87 5.51
N SER A 162 -0.17 -12.51 5.69
CA SER A 162 -1.24 -13.46 6.04
C SER A 162 -1.41 -14.54 4.97
N ARG A 163 -1.30 -14.17 3.69
CA ARG A 163 -1.41 -15.10 2.57
C ARG A 163 -0.23 -16.08 2.50
N ILE A 164 0.98 -15.63 2.79
CA ILE A 164 2.18 -16.47 2.89
C ILE A 164 1.96 -17.51 4.00
N ASN A 165 1.50 -17.09 5.17
CA ASN A 165 1.23 -18.00 6.28
C ASN A 165 0.14 -19.03 5.94
N GLY A 166 -0.96 -18.60 5.33
CA GLY A 166 -2.02 -19.49 4.88
C GLY A 166 -1.53 -20.53 3.87
N HIS A 167 -0.76 -20.10 2.87
CA HIS A 167 -0.16 -20.99 1.85
C HIS A 167 0.76 -22.03 2.51
N ASN A 168 1.66 -21.60 3.39
CA ASN A 168 2.60 -22.48 4.05
C ASN A 168 1.91 -23.47 5.01
N ALA A 169 0.86 -23.01 5.71
CA ALA A 169 0.07 -23.85 6.60
C ALA A 169 -0.78 -24.91 5.86
N ALA A 170 -1.17 -24.63 4.63
CA ALA A 170 -1.88 -25.58 3.78
C ALA A 170 -0.98 -26.75 3.29
N GLY A 171 0.32 -26.74 3.61
CA GLY A 171 1.26 -27.80 3.24
C GLY A 171 1.57 -27.87 1.74
N GLU A 172 1.45 -26.78 1.04
CA GLU A 172 1.78 -26.69 -0.39
C GLU A 172 3.27 -27.00 -0.62
N ARG A 173 3.58 -27.65 -1.77
CA ARG A 173 4.91 -28.21 -2.05
C ARG A 173 6.06 -27.21 -2.03
N ASP A 174 5.78 -25.94 -2.31
CA ASP A 174 6.79 -24.89 -2.39
C ASP A 174 6.50 -23.81 -1.32
N PRO A 175 7.00 -23.95 -0.09
CA PRO A 175 6.82 -22.94 0.93
C PRO A 175 7.41 -21.60 0.49
N VAL A 176 6.70 -20.54 0.77
CA VAL A 176 7.06 -19.18 0.39
C VAL A 176 7.69 -18.47 1.59
N PRO A 177 8.94 -18.00 1.51
CA PRO A 177 9.56 -17.26 2.61
C PRO A 177 8.94 -15.88 2.78
N MET A 178 9.03 -15.35 4.00
CA MET A 178 8.65 -13.96 4.28
C MET A 178 9.57 -12.97 3.57
N PRO A 179 9.12 -11.73 3.29
CA PRO A 179 9.98 -10.67 2.80
C PRO A 179 11.15 -10.39 3.75
N ALA A 180 12.24 -9.84 3.21
CA ALA A 180 13.37 -9.40 4.02
C ALA A 180 13.05 -8.19 4.90
N LEU A 181 12.19 -7.31 4.40
CA LEU A 181 11.82 -6.04 5.03
C LEU A 181 10.48 -5.58 4.48
N MET A 182 9.67 -4.95 5.33
CA MET A 182 8.46 -4.25 4.91
C MET A 182 8.49 -2.78 5.31
N ILE A 183 8.08 -1.90 4.40
CA ILE A 183 7.87 -0.48 4.66
C ILE A 183 6.49 -0.11 4.18
N LEU A 184 5.60 0.21 5.11
CA LEU A 184 4.21 0.53 4.84
C LEU A 184 3.92 1.98 5.21
N ASN A 185 3.44 2.74 4.24
CA ASN A 185 3.14 4.14 4.40
C ASN A 185 1.63 4.36 4.37
N SER A 186 1.08 4.74 5.53
CA SER A 186 -0.36 4.91 5.74
C SER A 186 -1.18 3.70 5.24
N PRO A 187 -0.84 2.46 5.66
CA PRO A 187 -1.56 1.29 5.17
C PRO A 187 -3.06 1.45 5.45
N PHE A 188 -3.84 1.39 4.36
CA PHE A 188 -5.28 1.39 4.44
C PHE A 188 -5.76 0.06 5.00
N ALA A 189 -6.73 0.07 5.89
CA ALA A 189 -7.51 -1.09 6.27
C ALA A 189 -8.85 -0.65 6.88
N TYR A 190 -9.79 -1.57 6.97
CA TYR A 190 -11.09 -1.24 7.54
C TYR A 190 -11.07 -1.36 9.06
N PRO A 191 -11.65 -0.38 9.79
CA PRO A 191 -11.99 -0.55 11.20
C PRO A 191 -12.98 -1.69 11.38
N LYS A 192 -12.78 -2.55 12.38
CA LYS A 192 -13.68 -3.70 12.63
C LYS A 192 -14.85 -3.37 13.57
N THR A 193 -14.72 -2.33 14.41
CA THR A 193 -15.73 -1.94 15.40
C THR A 193 -16.22 -0.52 15.17
N GLU A 194 -17.44 -0.21 15.59
CA GLU A 194 -17.99 1.15 15.50
C GLU A 194 -17.17 2.18 16.30
N GLU A 195 -16.55 1.78 17.41
CA GLU A 195 -15.62 2.65 18.14
C GLU A 195 -14.44 3.09 17.27
N LYS A 196 -13.85 2.17 16.50
CA LYS A 196 -12.74 2.47 15.60
C LYS A 196 -13.18 3.23 14.35
N TRP A 197 -14.42 3.04 13.90
CA TRP A 197 -15.02 3.89 12.87
C TRP A 197 -15.19 5.33 13.37
N ALA A 198 -15.74 5.50 14.58
CA ALA A 198 -15.87 6.83 15.20
C ALA A 198 -14.50 7.51 15.40
N LEU A 199 -13.44 6.73 15.70
CA LEU A 199 -12.08 7.27 15.75
C LEU A 199 -11.61 7.74 14.35
N ALA A 200 -11.82 6.94 13.32
CA ALA A 200 -11.47 7.30 11.94
C ALA A 200 -12.18 8.58 11.48
N GLU A 201 -13.47 8.74 11.81
CA GLU A 201 -14.26 9.93 11.51
C GLU A 201 -13.73 11.18 12.24
N ARG A 202 -13.31 11.05 13.49
CA ARG A 202 -12.65 12.17 14.20
C ARG A 202 -11.33 12.57 13.55
N LEU A 203 -10.51 11.57 13.17
CA LEU A 203 -9.22 11.80 12.51
C LEU A 203 -9.36 12.36 11.08
N GLU A 204 -10.48 12.08 10.39
CA GLU A 204 -10.79 12.69 9.08
C GLU A 204 -10.83 14.22 9.16
N ALA A 205 -11.23 14.80 10.28
CA ALA A 205 -11.27 16.26 10.44
C ALA A 205 -9.89 16.89 10.23
N GLU A 206 -8.81 16.21 10.66
CA GLU A 206 -7.43 16.66 10.53
C GLU A 206 -6.78 16.28 9.19
N ASP A 207 -7.31 15.25 8.51
CA ASP A 207 -6.77 14.77 7.23
C ASP A 207 -7.37 15.57 6.05
N PRO A 208 -6.55 16.28 5.26
CA PRO A 208 -7.06 17.00 4.10
C PRO A 208 -7.38 16.11 2.89
N ILE A 209 -7.14 14.79 2.94
CA ILE A 209 -7.10 13.93 1.74
C ILE A 209 -8.20 12.87 1.72
N LEU A 210 -8.40 12.13 2.83
CA LEU A 210 -9.20 10.91 2.83
C LEU A 210 -10.58 11.08 3.49
N PRO A 211 -11.68 10.80 2.78
CA PRO A 211 -13.03 10.76 3.35
C PRO A 211 -13.36 9.37 3.89
N VAL A 212 -13.73 9.26 5.17
CA VAL A 212 -14.11 8.00 5.82
C VAL A 212 -15.41 7.43 5.23
N GLY A 213 -16.33 8.28 4.80
CA GLY A 213 -17.54 7.83 4.10
C GLY A 213 -17.25 6.95 2.88
N ALA A 214 -16.15 7.22 2.16
CA ALA A 214 -15.72 6.36 1.06
C ALA A 214 -15.28 4.96 1.55
N PHE A 215 -14.68 4.85 2.74
CA PHE A 215 -14.24 3.56 3.30
C PHE A 215 -15.44 2.69 3.69
N ARG A 216 -16.45 3.27 4.35
CA ARG A 216 -17.70 2.57 4.69
C ARG A 216 -18.39 2.05 3.44
N TYR A 217 -18.52 2.90 2.43
CA TYR A 217 -19.11 2.53 1.15
C TYR A 217 -18.32 1.42 0.44
N MET A 218 -16.99 1.50 0.41
CA MET A 218 -16.14 0.47 -0.18
C MET A 218 -16.32 -0.88 0.52
N LEU A 219 -16.37 -0.88 1.86
CA LEU A 219 -16.60 -2.09 2.63
C LEU A 219 -17.98 -2.69 2.33
N GLU A 220 -19.03 -1.87 2.31
CA GLU A 220 -20.38 -2.29 1.97
C GLU A 220 -20.45 -2.89 0.56
N MET A 221 -19.85 -2.21 -0.42
CA MET A 221 -19.78 -2.70 -1.79
C MET A 221 -19.01 -4.01 -1.91
N THR A 222 -17.90 -4.14 -1.18
CA THR A 222 -17.12 -5.38 -1.14
C THR A 222 -17.95 -6.52 -0.59
N ARG A 223 -18.61 -6.32 0.57
CA ARG A 223 -19.47 -7.34 1.19
C ARG A 223 -20.67 -7.70 0.35
N LYS A 224 -21.24 -6.74 -0.38
CA LYS A 224 -22.36 -6.99 -1.30
C LYS A 224 -21.94 -7.77 -2.54
N ALA A 225 -20.77 -7.45 -3.11
CA ALA A 225 -20.28 -8.11 -4.32
C ALA A 225 -19.64 -9.48 -4.03
N ALA A 226 -19.02 -9.66 -2.87
CA ALA A 226 -18.35 -10.87 -2.43
C ALA A 226 -18.61 -11.09 -0.92
N PRO A 227 -19.81 -11.60 -0.54
CA PRO A 227 -20.19 -11.77 0.87
C PRO A 227 -19.24 -12.68 1.65
N ASP A 228 -18.66 -13.66 0.98
CA ASP A 228 -17.74 -14.63 1.56
C ASP A 228 -16.28 -14.15 1.63
N THR A 229 -16.01 -12.85 1.34
CA THR A 229 -14.66 -12.31 1.49
C THR A 229 -14.18 -12.53 2.94
N PRO A 230 -13.05 -13.24 3.14
CA PRO A 230 -12.53 -13.51 4.48
C PRO A 230 -12.20 -12.22 5.24
N ASP A 231 -12.51 -12.20 6.54
CA ASP A 231 -12.16 -11.08 7.41
C ASP A 231 -10.66 -10.78 7.41
N SER A 232 -9.82 -11.79 7.24
CA SER A 232 -8.36 -11.66 7.11
C SER A 232 -7.89 -10.90 5.87
N LEU A 233 -8.77 -10.60 4.91
CA LEU A 233 -8.48 -9.70 3.80
C LEU A 233 -8.95 -8.26 4.05
N LEU A 234 -9.70 -8.01 5.11
CA LEU A 234 -10.33 -6.72 5.38
C LEU A 234 -9.78 -6.07 6.64
N TYR A 235 -9.59 -6.86 7.69
CA TYR A 235 -9.30 -6.37 9.03
C TYR A 235 -7.96 -6.87 9.53
N PRO A 236 -7.04 -5.97 9.92
CA PRO A 236 -5.73 -6.38 10.46
C PRO A 236 -5.82 -7.28 11.71
N ALA A 237 -6.92 -7.14 12.49
CA ALA A 237 -7.18 -7.98 13.66
C ALA A 237 -7.30 -9.48 13.33
N ASP A 238 -7.67 -9.82 12.11
CA ASP A 238 -7.89 -11.20 11.66
C ASP A 238 -6.77 -11.71 10.74
N MET A 239 -5.75 -10.89 10.48
CA MET A 239 -4.58 -11.28 9.70
C MET A 239 -3.58 -12.09 10.54
N ASP A 240 -2.83 -12.96 9.88
CA ASP A 240 -1.79 -13.79 10.48
C ASP A 240 -0.40 -13.20 10.17
N PHE A 241 0.27 -12.70 11.20
CA PHE A 241 1.60 -12.08 11.10
C PHE A 241 2.73 -12.94 11.67
N ARG A 242 2.50 -14.24 11.92
CA ARG A 242 3.55 -15.15 12.41
C ARG A 242 4.75 -15.12 11.47
N GLY A 243 5.95 -14.98 12.06
CA GLY A 243 7.18 -14.88 11.28
C GLY A 243 7.33 -13.62 10.43
N ALA A 244 6.52 -12.58 10.66
CA ALA A 244 6.63 -11.31 9.95
C ALA A 244 8.07 -10.75 10.02
N PRO A 245 8.58 -10.13 8.95
CA PRO A 245 9.90 -9.50 8.94
C PRO A 245 9.90 -8.21 9.75
N GLU A 246 11.06 -7.55 9.83
CA GLU A 246 11.11 -6.14 10.25
C GLU A 246 10.13 -5.33 9.41
N THR A 247 9.14 -4.73 10.07
CA THR A 247 8.02 -4.01 9.44
C THR A 247 7.93 -2.59 9.97
N TRP A 248 8.19 -1.63 9.11
CA TRP A 248 8.09 -0.21 9.41
C TRP A 248 6.77 0.34 8.90
N VAL A 249 5.96 0.86 9.80
CA VAL A 249 4.66 1.45 9.48
C VAL A 249 4.67 2.93 9.83
N PHE A 250 4.31 3.75 8.88
CA PHE A 250 4.20 5.20 9.05
C PHE A 250 2.77 5.64 8.85
N TYR A 251 2.22 6.32 9.84
CA TYR A 251 0.93 7.02 9.77
C TYR A 251 1.11 8.51 10.02
N ALA A 252 0.11 9.29 9.66
CA ALA A 252 -0.12 10.65 10.11
C ALA A 252 -1.30 10.66 11.12
N ASP A 253 -1.73 11.85 11.55
CA ASP A 253 -3.03 12.05 12.18
C ASP A 253 -4.11 11.97 11.09
N GLU A 254 -4.51 10.76 10.75
CA GLU A 254 -5.34 10.44 9.61
C GLU A 254 -6.29 9.28 9.88
N ALA A 255 -7.36 9.19 9.09
CA ALA A 255 -8.37 8.14 9.26
C ALA A 255 -7.79 6.72 9.23
N CYS A 256 -6.76 6.46 8.40
CA CYS A 256 -6.11 5.15 8.32
C CYS A 256 -5.41 4.75 9.62
N SER A 257 -4.98 5.70 10.46
CA SER A 257 -4.32 5.37 11.74
C SER A 257 -5.26 4.79 12.79
N ALA A 258 -6.57 4.83 12.58
CA ALA A 258 -7.56 4.20 13.48
C ALA A 258 -7.37 2.68 13.66
N VAL A 259 -6.72 2.02 12.69
CA VAL A 259 -6.40 0.58 12.76
C VAL A 259 -5.00 0.28 13.31
N ALA A 260 -4.21 1.29 13.65
CA ALA A 260 -2.83 1.13 14.12
C ALA A 260 -2.73 0.19 15.33
N GLU A 261 -3.65 0.34 16.29
CA GLU A 261 -3.67 -0.50 17.48
C GLU A 261 -4.05 -1.95 17.16
N ALA A 262 -4.96 -2.19 16.21
CA ALA A 262 -5.30 -3.54 15.77
C ALA A 262 -4.09 -4.25 15.14
N ILE A 263 -3.26 -3.53 14.37
CA ILE A 263 -2.02 -4.06 13.82
C ILE A 263 -1.05 -4.43 14.95
N ARG A 264 -0.83 -3.56 15.95
CA ARG A 264 0.04 -3.85 17.10
C ARG A 264 -0.41 -5.09 17.87
N GLN A 265 -1.70 -5.17 18.16
CA GLN A 265 -2.27 -6.31 18.89
C GLN A 265 -2.11 -7.62 18.11
N SER A 266 -2.26 -7.59 16.79
CA SER A 266 -2.07 -8.78 15.95
C SER A 266 -0.63 -9.22 15.89
N TYR A 267 0.33 -8.31 15.79
CA TYR A 267 1.76 -8.64 15.88
C TYR A 267 2.12 -9.22 17.25
N ALA A 268 1.55 -8.69 18.33
CA ALA A 268 1.75 -9.21 19.69
C ALA A 268 1.12 -10.60 19.86
N ARG A 269 -0.14 -10.79 19.42
CA ARG A 269 -0.82 -12.08 19.43
C ARG A 269 -0.01 -13.17 18.70
N ASP A 270 0.62 -12.82 17.60
CA ASP A 270 1.35 -13.73 16.71
C ASP A 270 2.82 -13.91 17.13
N GLY A 271 3.22 -13.35 18.29
CA GLY A 271 4.52 -13.55 18.91
C GLY A 271 5.70 -12.78 18.27
N VAL A 272 5.40 -11.72 17.50
CA VAL A 272 6.41 -10.92 16.79
C VAL A 272 6.30 -9.40 17.05
N PRO A 273 6.00 -8.94 18.29
CA PRO A 273 5.79 -7.51 18.56
C PRO A 273 7.04 -6.67 18.27
N ASP A 274 8.24 -7.21 18.51
CA ASP A 274 9.51 -6.50 18.31
C ASP A 274 9.85 -6.28 16.83
N ARG A 275 9.15 -6.95 15.92
CA ARG A 275 9.31 -6.76 14.47
C ARG A 275 8.54 -5.56 13.94
N LEU A 276 7.65 -4.98 14.72
CA LEU A 276 6.81 -3.86 14.28
C LEU A 276 7.33 -2.52 14.80
N HIS A 277 7.78 -1.69 13.88
CA HIS A 277 8.20 -0.31 14.14
C HIS A 277 7.15 0.66 13.62
N MET A 278 6.27 1.12 14.49
CA MET A 278 5.16 2.00 14.10
C MET A 278 5.40 3.44 14.53
N HIS A 279 5.33 4.33 13.56
CA HIS A 279 5.47 5.78 13.74
C HIS A 279 4.19 6.49 13.34
N ILE A 280 3.68 7.36 14.22
CA ILE A 280 2.57 8.26 13.93
C ILE A 280 3.15 9.68 13.97
N GLU A 281 3.12 10.38 12.85
CA GLU A 281 3.70 11.72 12.66
C GLU A 281 2.61 12.79 12.84
N PRO A 282 2.56 13.48 13.97
CA PRO A 282 1.53 14.48 14.23
C PRO A 282 1.55 15.62 13.20
N GLY A 283 0.36 16.08 12.82
CA GLY A 283 0.19 17.21 11.93
C GLY A 283 0.60 16.97 10.48
N MET A 284 0.85 15.72 10.10
CA MET A 284 1.15 15.34 8.71
C MET A 284 -0.13 14.92 7.96
N MET A 285 0.00 14.51 6.72
CA MET A 285 -1.09 14.06 5.86
C MET A 285 -0.89 12.60 5.44
N HIS A 286 -1.93 12.00 4.92
CA HIS A 286 -1.91 10.66 4.34
C HIS A 286 -0.71 10.43 3.42
N CYS A 287 -0.04 9.30 3.58
CA CYS A 287 1.16 8.91 2.83
C CYS A 287 2.34 9.89 2.97
N CYS A 288 2.50 10.55 4.11
CA CYS A 288 3.55 11.55 4.36
C CYS A 288 4.98 10.99 4.20
N ALA A 289 5.23 9.71 4.51
CA ALA A 289 6.57 9.13 4.41
C ALA A 289 7.04 8.94 2.96
N SER A 290 6.12 8.87 1.99
CA SER A 290 6.43 8.89 0.55
C SER A 290 6.70 10.28 0.01
N ALA A 291 6.39 11.34 0.78
CA ALA A 291 6.62 12.70 0.34
C ALA A 291 8.14 12.96 0.16
N PRO A 292 8.54 13.74 -0.85
CA PRO A 292 9.96 14.02 -1.14
C PRO A 292 10.74 14.63 0.03
N CYS A 293 10.02 15.12 1.04
CA CYS A 293 10.55 15.82 2.21
C CYS A 293 10.79 14.91 3.43
N SER A 294 10.39 13.63 3.44
CA SER A 294 10.52 12.80 4.65
C SER A 294 11.85 12.03 4.73
N GLY A 295 12.35 11.51 3.61
CA GLY A 295 13.60 10.73 3.57
C GLY A 295 13.64 9.45 4.43
N LYS A 296 12.64 9.26 5.31
CA LYS A 296 12.62 8.18 6.31
C LYS A 296 12.62 6.78 5.69
N ALA A 297 11.73 6.54 4.74
CA ALA A 297 11.68 5.24 4.07
C ALA A 297 12.95 4.92 3.27
N ASP A 298 13.57 5.94 2.68
CA ASP A 298 14.83 5.80 1.95
C ASP A 298 15.98 5.40 2.89
N GLY A 299 16.05 6.00 4.09
CA GLY A 299 17.06 5.68 5.11
C GLY A 299 16.97 4.24 5.57
N ILE A 300 15.77 3.74 5.84
CA ILE A 300 15.54 2.36 6.27
C ILE A 300 15.97 1.36 5.18
N LEU A 301 15.63 1.61 3.91
CA LEU A 301 16.02 0.76 2.79
C LEU A 301 17.53 0.70 2.57
N THR A 302 18.23 1.78 2.84
CA THR A 302 19.67 1.91 2.58
C THR A 302 20.53 1.65 3.81
N GLY A 303 19.92 1.43 4.99
CA GLY A 303 20.64 1.25 6.27
C GLY A 303 21.34 2.51 6.75
N ARG A 304 20.85 3.70 6.40
CA ARG A 304 21.43 5.00 6.74
C ARG A 304 20.54 5.78 7.70
#